data_5a6fb34cf1ad70403f3d9deb3f601a1a
#
_entry.id   5a6fb34cf1ad70403f3d9deb3f601a1a
#
_cell.length_a   1.000
_cell.length_b   1.000
_cell.length_c   1.000
_cell.angle_alpha   90.00
_cell.angle_beta   90.00
_cell.angle_gamma   90.00
#
_symmetry.space_group_name_H-M   'P 1'
#
loop_
_entity.id
_entity.type
_entity.pdbx_description
1 polymer ?
#
loop_
_entity_poly.entity_id
_entity_poly.type
_entity_poly.pdbx_seq_one_letter_code
_entity_poly.pdbx_strand_id
1 'polypeptide(L)'
;MVNVLLKKQLFEIFRSYFYDAKKNRLRSRASTILFFVLYAVLMIGFVGGMFVLLAWSICQPLVASGMGWLYFTLFAGLAILLGVFGSVFNTFSSLYQAKDNDLLLSMPIPIRAILASRLLGVYLMGLMFSGVVLLPAVIFYWCAADASPSAIAGGVMLVLAVSLFVLVLSCVLGWVVAKISAKLKRKNFLTVFIALVFFGLYYMVCFRASDLLNELLANLTAVGDAVRGAAYPLYLLGRMGEGDWLAIAFVMAVTLALCALTYLVLSRTFIGIATASGTTAKAEYREKAVKAAGASSALLRKEFGRFTSSPNYMLNCALGTVMLPIMGVLLLVKAGGLLPVVYEIAGGEAPGFLAVMLCAALCLIGSMNDTAASSVSLEGKNLWLAQSLPVTAWQLLRAKLLVQLLVTGIPMAVTSVLVLLAIRPALQEAVLLVVLPLLFVWLSAEFGLLMDLKRPNLVWTNEITVIKQRITVLLVMLAGWLYAAAIAALYFVVGADMGAAWYLLAWSVLTAALAVLLRRWLRRSGSRLLGRLA
;
A
#
# COMPACT_ATOMS: atom_id res chain seq x y z
N MET A 1 -25.31 -8.53 -22.82
CA MET A 1 -24.64 -7.24 -22.53
C MET A 1 -23.97 -7.23 -21.14
N VAL A 2 -24.68 -7.49 -20.04
CA VAL A 2 -24.11 -7.56 -18.69
C VAL A 2 -22.96 -8.57 -18.61
N ASN A 3 -23.10 -9.78 -19.16
CA ASN A 3 -22.05 -10.80 -19.17
C ASN A 3 -20.76 -10.34 -19.88
N VAL A 4 -20.85 -9.49 -20.90
CA VAL A 4 -19.68 -8.94 -21.59
C VAL A 4 -18.97 -7.93 -20.71
N LEU A 5 -19.72 -7.04 -20.01
CA LEU A 5 -19.17 -6.09 -19.06
C LEU A 5 -18.53 -6.79 -17.85
N LEU A 6 -19.16 -7.85 -17.34
CA LEU A 6 -18.60 -8.67 -16.26
C LEU A 6 -17.28 -9.35 -16.67
N LYS A 7 -17.25 -9.98 -17.86
CA LYS A 7 -16.02 -10.56 -18.41
C LYS A 7 -14.93 -9.49 -18.58
N LYS A 8 -15.28 -8.31 -19.11
CA LYS A 8 -14.35 -7.18 -19.22
C LYS A 8 -13.78 -6.81 -17.86
N GLN A 9 -14.64 -6.65 -16.86
CA GLN A 9 -14.22 -6.24 -15.50
C GLN A 9 -13.31 -7.27 -14.86
N LEU A 10 -13.64 -8.56 -14.94
CA LEU A 10 -12.79 -9.65 -14.47
C LEU A 10 -11.44 -9.67 -15.18
N PHE A 11 -11.46 -9.46 -16.52
CA PHE A 11 -10.22 -9.42 -17.28
C PHE A 11 -9.36 -8.20 -16.92
N GLU A 12 -9.95 -7.06 -16.59
CA GLU A 12 -9.22 -5.87 -16.14
C GLU A 12 -8.58 -6.06 -14.76
N ILE A 13 -9.30 -6.66 -13.81
CA ILE A 13 -8.77 -6.94 -12.45
C ILE A 13 -7.57 -7.87 -12.54
N PHE A 14 -7.68 -8.92 -13.33
CA PHE A 14 -6.64 -9.95 -13.44
C PHE A 14 -5.74 -9.80 -14.69
N ARG A 15 -5.80 -8.66 -15.38
CA ARG A 15 -5.07 -8.43 -16.65
C ARG A 15 -3.57 -8.69 -16.53
N SER A 16 -2.96 -8.30 -15.42
CA SER A 16 -1.52 -8.50 -15.18
C SER A 16 -1.11 -9.97 -15.16
N TYR A 17 -2.04 -10.87 -14.84
CA TYR A 17 -1.79 -12.32 -14.81
C TYR A 17 -1.97 -12.98 -16.18
N PHE A 18 -2.95 -12.53 -16.97
CA PHE A 18 -3.28 -13.12 -18.25
C PHE A 18 -2.53 -12.51 -19.45
N TYR A 19 -2.09 -11.25 -19.34
CA TYR A 19 -1.59 -10.48 -20.45
C TYR A 19 -0.15 -10.04 -20.25
N ASP A 20 0.70 -10.33 -21.25
CA ASP A 20 2.07 -9.83 -21.32
C ASP A 20 2.10 -8.52 -22.11
N ALA A 21 2.18 -7.39 -21.40
CA ALA A 21 2.21 -6.07 -22.00
C ALA A 21 3.40 -5.84 -22.94
N LYS A 22 4.54 -6.56 -22.74
CA LYS A 22 5.73 -6.43 -23.60
C LYS A 22 5.56 -7.11 -24.93
N LYS A 23 4.96 -8.30 -24.93
CA LYS A 23 4.76 -9.11 -26.13
C LYS A 23 3.42 -8.83 -26.81
N ASN A 24 2.61 -7.92 -26.24
CA ASN A 24 1.26 -7.57 -26.69
C ASN A 24 0.39 -8.81 -26.98
N ARG A 25 0.55 -9.86 -26.14
CA ARG A 25 -0.16 -11.15 -26.31
C ARG A 25 -0.57 -11.74 -24.96
N LEU A 26 -1.51 -12.66 -25.00
CA LEU A 26 -1.89 -13.45 -23.83
C LEU A 26 -0.71 -14.33 -23.40
N ARG A 27 -0.51 -14.47 -22.10
CA ARG A 27 0.49 -15.38 -21.52
C ARG A 27 0.09 -16.82 -21.78
N SER A 28 1.06 -17.72 -21.80
CA SER A 28 0.77 -19.16 -21.85
C SER A 28 -0.02 -19.59 -20.60
N ARG A 29 -0.84 -20.63 -20.75
CA ARG A 29 -1.65 -21.17 -19.62
C ARG A 29 -0.77 -21.53 -18.42
N ALA A 30 0.37 -22.16 -18.64
CA ALA A 30 1.33 -22.51 -17.60
C ALA A 30 1.87 -21.28 -16.85
N SER A 31 2.27 -20.23 -17.56
CA SER A 31 2.74 -18.98 -16.96
C SER A 31 1.63 -18.27 -16.15
N THR A 32 0.40 -18.29 -16.65
CA THR A 32 -0.75 -17.72 -15.95
C THR A 32 -1.04 -18.46 -14.64
N ILE A 33 -1.08 -19.80 -14.69
CA ILE A 33 -1.27 -20.64 -13.52
C ILE A 33 -0.14 -20.40 -12.49
N LEU A 34 1.12 -20.36 -12.95
CA LEU A 34 2.25 -20.11 -12.08
C LEU A 34 2.13 -18.76 -11.34
N PHE A 35 1.73 -17.70 -12.04
CA PHE A 35 1.53 -16.39 -11.39
C PHE A 35 0.36 -16.39 -10.40
N PHE A 36 -0.74 -17.09 -10.73
CA PHE A 36 -1.86 -17.25 -9.79
C PHE A 36 -1.46 -18.03 -8.55
N VAL A 37 -0.75 -19.15 -8.72
CA VAL A 37 -0.26 -19.96 -7.59
C VAL A 37 0.72 -19.16 -6.75
N LEU A 38 1.67 -18.44 -7.37
CA LEU A 38 2.62 -17.60 -6.64
C LEU A 38 1.91 -16.50 -5.83
N TYR A 39 0.92 -15.85 -6.43
CA TYR A 39 0.12 -14.84 -5.74
C TYR A 39 -0.69 -15.45 -4.58
N ALA A 40 -1.33 -16.59 -4.80
CA ALA A 40 -2.08 -17.30 -3.76
C ALA A 40 -1.15 -17.72 -2.60
N VAL A 41 0.02 -18.28 -2.90
CA VAL A 41 1.02 -18.65 -1.88
C VAL A 41 1.50 -17.43 -1.09
N LEU A 42 1.77 -16.30 -1.75
CA LEU A 42 2.19 -15.08 -1.08
C LEU A 42 1.06 -14.49 -0.21
N MET A 43 -0.16 -14.42 -0.74
CA MET A 43 -1.29 -13.83 0.02
C MET A 43 -1.75 -14.75 1.14
N ILE A 44 -1.91 -16.04 0.88
CA ILE A 44 -2.38 -16.99 1.89
C ILE A 44 -1.24 -17.37 2.84
N GLY A 45 -0.04 -17.60 2.33
CA GLY A 45 1.11 -18.01 3.14
C GLY A 45 1.65 -16.90 4.03
N PHE A 46 1.82 -15.69 3.51
CA PHE A 46 2.42 -14.60 4.28
C PHE A 46 1.39 -13.79 5.06
N VAL A 47 0.37 -13.24 4.38
CA VAL A 47 -0.67 -12.43 5.05
C VAL A 47 -1.63 -13.34 5.81
N GLY A 48 -2.09 -14.42 5.19
CA GLY A 48 -2.97 -15.40 5.84
C GLY A 48 -2.29 -16.12 6.99
N GLY A 49 -0.98 -16.38 6.93
CA GLY A 49 -0.21 -17.03 7.99
C GLY A 49 -0.29 -16.30 9.33
N MET A 50 -0.27 -14.96 9.33
CA MET A 50 -0.47 -14.17 10.55
C MET A 50 -1.85 -14.43 11.17
N PHE A 51 -2.91 -14.47 10.35
CA PHE A 51 -4.27 -14.71 10.82
C PHE A 51 -4.49 -16.18 11.21
N VAL A 52 -3.78 -17.10 10.57
CA VAL A 52 -3.74 -18.52 10.97
C VAL A 52 -3.18 -18.67 12.38
N LEU A 53 -2.04 -18.04 12.66
CA LEU A 53 -1.43 -18.07 14.00
C LEU A 53 -2.32 -17.42 15.06
N LEU A 54 -2.94 -16.29 14.71
CA LEU A 54 -3.89 -15.61 15.59
C LEU A 54 -5.13 -16.48 15.84
N ALA A 55 -5.69 -17.10 14.80
CA ALA A 55 -6.83 -17.99 14.93
C ALA A 55 -6.51 -19.20 15.81
N TRP A 56 -5.35 -19.80 15.61
CA TRP A 56 -4.86 -20.91 16.44
C TRP A 56 -4.77 -20.53 17.92
N SER A 57 -4.14 -19.39 18.23
CA SER A 57 -3.88 -18.97 19.62
C SER A 57 -5.16 -18.63 20.39
N ILE A 58 -6.20 -18.12 19.71
CA ILE A 58 -7.41 -17.59 20.37
C ILE A 58 -8.58 -18.58 20.32
N CYS A 59 -8.62 -19.50 19.34
CA CYS A 59 -9.77 -20.37 19.11
C CYS A 59 -10.05 -21.27 20.31
N GLN A 60 -9.06 -22.03 20.77
CA GLN A 60 -9.24 -22.99 21.85
C GLN A 60 -9.69 -22.34 23.19
N PRO A 61 -9.05 -21.25 23.68
CA PRO A 61 -9.51 -20.59 24.91
C PRO A 61 -10.95 -20.09 24.84
N LEU A 62 -11.37 -19.54 23.70
CA LEU A 62 -12.72 -18.99 23.54
C LEU A 62 -13.78 -20.09 23.35
N VAL A 63 -13.45 -21.15 22.64
CA VAL A 63 -14.37 -22.32 22.50
C VAL A 63 -14.53 -23.02 23.85
N ALA A 64 -13.44 -23.24 24.58
CA ALA A 64 -13.50 -23.90 25.90
C ALA A 64 -14.30 -23.09 26.95
N SER A 65 -14.30 -21.74 26.84
CA SER A 65 -15.09 -20.84 27.69
C SER A 65 -16.56 -20.71 27.25
N GLY A 66 -17.00 -21.39 26.18
CA GLY A 66 -18.35 -21.24 25.63
C GLY A 66 -18.61 -19.90 24.95
N MET A 67 -17.57 -19.18 24.60
CA MET A 67 -17.62 -17.86 23.94
C MET A 67 -17.17 -17.90 22.47
N GLY A 68 -17.50 -18.95 21.74
CA GLY A 68 -17.19 -19.09 20.32
C GLY A 68 -17.76 -17.95 19.47
N TRP A 69 -18.91 -17.39 19.86
CA TRP A 69 -19.46 -16.19 19.20
C TRP A 69 -18.53 -14.98 19.30
N LEU A 70 -17.80 -14.80 20.41
CA LEU A 70 -16.86 -13.70 20.57
C LEU A 70 -15.64 -13.86 19.64
N TYR A 71 -15.19 -15.11 19.44
CA TYR A 71 -14.17 -15.44 18.44
C TYR A 71 -14.56 -14.94 17.04
N PHE A 72 -15.76 -15.31 16.57
CA PHE A 72 -16.24 -14.83 15.26
C PHE A 72 -16.46 -13.33 15.21
N THR A 73 -16.91 -12.71 16.30
CA THR A 73 -17.07 -11.26 16.41
C THR A 73 -15.73 -10.53 16.19
N LEU A 74 -14.67 -11.01 16.82
CA LEU A 74 -13.32 -10.42 16.67
C LEU A 74 -12.80 -10.55 15.25
N PHE A 75 -12.87 -11.76 14.68
CA PHE A 75 -12.40 -11.98 13.32
C PHE A 75 -13.26 -11.27 12.27
N ALA A 76 -14.58 -11.15 12.48
CA ALA A 76 -15.44 -10.35 11.62
C ALA A 76 -15.08 -8.86 11.69
N GLY A 77 -14.82 -8.32 12.88
CA GLY A 77 -14.35 -6.94 13.07
C GLY A 77 -13.03 -6.67 12.35
N LEU A 78 -12.03 -7.54 12.51
CA LEU A 78 -10.75 -7.45 11.82
C LEU A 78 -10.91 -7.56 10.29
N ALA A 79 -11.76 -8.47 9.82
CA ALA A 79 -12.02 -8.65 8.40
C ALA A 79 -12.73 -7.45 7.78
N ILE A 80 -13.67 -6.82 8.50
CA ILE A 80 -14.33 -5.58 8.06
C ILE A 80 -13.31 -4.46 7.97
N LEU A 81 -12.48 -4.27 8.99
CA LEU A 81 -11.45 -3.24 8.99
C LEU A 81 -10.48 -3.42 7.81
N LEU A 82 -9.85 -4.58 7.68
CA LEU A 82 -8.91 -4.88 6.59
C LEU A 82 -9.58 -4.83 5.22
N GLY A 83 -10.79 -5.37 5.09
CA GLY A 83 -11.55 -5.37 3.85
C GLY A 83 -11.87 -3.95 3.38
N VAL A 84 -12.34 -3.10 4.28
CA VAL A 84 -12.66 -1.70 3.98
C VAL A 84 -11.39 -0.93 3.62
N PHE A 85 -10.32 -1.04 4.43
CA PHE A 85 -9.05 -0.39 4.15
C PHE A 85 -8.45 -0.80 2.81
N GLY A 86 -8.45 -2.09 2.50
CA GLY A 86 -7.93 -2.62 1.24
C GLY A 86 -8.74 -2.19 0.02
N SER A 87 -10.04 -1.95 0.17
CA SER A 87 -10.94 -1.74 -0.96
C SER A 87 -11.40 -0.29 -1.18
N VAL A 88 -11.43 0.60 -0.18
CA VAL A 88 -11.97 1.97 -0.31
C VAL A 88 -11.33 2.78 -1.43
N PHE A 89 -10.00 2.82 -1.50
CA PHE A 89 -9.31 3.60 -2.53
C PHE A 89 -9.46 2.98 -3.92
N ASN A 90 -9.48 1.66 -4.00
CA ASN A 90 -9.76 0.96 -5.23
C ASN A 90 -11.21 1.20 -5.69
N THR A 91 -12.15 1.23 -4.77
CA THR A 91 -13.56 1.56 -5.01
C THR A 91 -13.71 2.97 -5.58
N PHE A 92 -13.08 3.96 -4.94
CA PHE A 92 -13.09 5.34 -5.43
C PHE A 92 -12.49 5.45 -6.83
N SER A 93 -11.33 4.82 -7.07
CA SER A 93 -10.66 4.83 -8.37
C SER A 93 -11.48 4.10 -9.44
N SER A 94 -12.03 2.92 -9.14
CA SER A 94 -12.75 2.10 -10.11
C SER A 94 -14.15 2.64 -10.45
N LEU A 95 -14.85 3.24 -9.48
CA LEU A 95 -16.18 3.79 -9.71
C LEU A 95 -16.14 5.19 -10.35
N TYR A 96 -15.31 6.10 -9.83
CA TYR A 96 -15.40 7.52 -10.16
C TYR A 96 -14.25 8.06 -11.01
N GLN A 97 -13.04 7.45 -10.96
CA GLN A 97 -11.87 7.91 -11.70
C GLN A 97 -11.50 7.02 -12.88
N ALA A 98 -12.31 6.03 -13.21
CA ALA A 98 -12.00 5.14 -14.33
C ALA A 98 -12.05 5.89 -15.65
N LYS A 99 -10.95 5.82 -16.43
CA LYS A 99 -10.78 6.53 -17.72
C LYS A 99 -11.74 6.07 -18.82
N ASP A 100 -12.34 4.90 -18.67
CA ASP A 100 -13.31 4.35 -19.59
C ASP A 100 -14.77 4.75 -19.26
N ASN A 101 -14.99 5.54 -18.21
CA ASN A 101 -16.33 6.02 -17.87
C ASN A 101 -16.92 6.87 -19.00
N ASP A 102 -16.15 7.78 -19.58
CA ASP A 102 -16.63 8.64 -20.67
C ASP A 102 -17.02 7.80 -21.89
N LEU A 103 -16.22 6.77 -22.23
CA LEU A 103 -16.52 5.87 -23.31
C LEU A 103 -17.77 5.02 -23.04
N LEU A 104 -17.89 4.45 -21.85
CA LEU A 104 -19.04 3.61 -21.49
C LEU A 104 -20.34 4.40 -21.38
N LEU A 105 -20.27 5.65 -20.90
CA LEU A 105 -21.42 6.53 -20.79
C LEU A 105 -21.87 7.10 -22.13
N SER A 106 -20.99 7.15 -23.15
CA SER A 106 -21.36 7.54 -24.53
C SER A 106 -22.00 6.41 -25.32
N MET A 107 -21.91 5.16 -24.85
CA MET A 107 -22.55 4.00 -25.50
C MET A 107 -24.00 3.83 -25.04
N PRO A 108 -24.89 3.22 -25.83
CA PRO A 108 -26.26 2.93 -25.44
C PRO A 108 -26.34 1.77 -24.43
N ILE A 109 -25.63 1.89 -23.31
CA ILE A 109 -25.57 0.90 -22.25
C ILE A 109 -26.32 1.45 -21.04
N PRO A 110 -27.26 0.71 -20.44
CA PRO A 110 -27.95 1.18 -19.25
C PRO A 110 -26.96 1.33 -18.09
N ILE A 111 -27.01 2.48 -17.42
CA ILE A 111 -26.11 2.85 -16.31
C ILE A 111 -26.11 1.78 -15.21
N ARG A 112 -27.28 1.16 -14.98
CA ARG A 112 -27.43 0.06 -14.02
C ARG A 112 -26.52 -1.12 -14.34
N ALA A 113 -26.30 -1.44 -15.61
CA ALA A 113 -25.41 -2.54 -16.03
C ALA A 113 -23.92 -2.17 -15.84
N ILE A 114 -23.55 -0.91 -16.11
CA ILE A 114 -22.20 -0.39 -15.86
C ILE A 114 -21.91 -0.46 -14.37
N LEU A 115 -22.82 0.07 -13.55
CA LEU A 115 -22.65 0.09 -12.10
C LEU A 115 -22.57 -1.31 -11.50
N ALA A 116 -23.45 -2.24 -11.93
CA ALA A 116 -23.42 -3.64 -11.46
C ALA A 116 -22.08 -4.31 -11.75
N SER A 117 -21.52 -4.10 -12.96
CA SER A 117 -20.21 -4.66 -13.32
C SER A 117 -19.08 -4.09 -12.47
N ARG A 118 -19.12 -2.79 -12.15
CA ARG A 118 -18.13 -2.13 -11.30
C ARG A 118 -18.22 -2.61 -9.85
N LEU A 119 -19.44 -2.72 -9.31
CA LEU A 119 -19.68 -3.21 -7.94
C LEU A 119 -19.22 -4.66 -7.77
N LEU A 120 -19.36 -5.51 -8.80
CA LEU A 120 -18.79 -6.86 -8.75
C LEU A 120 -17.26 -6.82 -8.57
N GLY A 121 -16.57 -5.93 -9.30
CA GLY A 121 -15.12 -5.76 -9.13
C GLY A 121 -14.73 -5.33 -7.72
N VAL A 122 -15.47 -4.39 -7.14
CA VAL A 122 -15.27 -3.94 -5.75
C VAL A 122 -15.54 -5.08 -4.76
N TYR A 123 -16.62 -5.84 -4.97
CA TYR A 123 -16.97 -7.01 -4.16
C TYR A 123 -15.86 -8.06 -4.15
N LEU A 124 -15.34 -8.43 -5.31
CA LEU A 124 -14.26 -9.41 -5.42
C LEU A 124 -12.99 -8.97 -4.69
N MET A 125 -12.63 -7.70 -4.80
CA MET A 125 -11.49 -7.14 -4.05
C MET A 125 -11.75 -7.14 -2.53
N GLY A 126 -12.95 -6.73 -2.11
CA GLY A 126 -13.37 -6.78 -0.70
C GLY A 126 -13.35 -8.21 -0.15
N LEU A 127 -13.86 -9.17 -0.92
CA LEU A 127 -13.86 -10.60 -0.58
C LEU A 127 -12.43 -11.15 -0.45
N MET A 128 -11.50 -10.74 -1.32
CA MET A 128 -10.09 -11.16 -1.21
C MET A 128 -9.47 -10.69 0.11
N PHE A 129 -9.66 -9.45 0.50
CA PHE A 129 -9.09 -8.91 1.74
C PHE A 129 -9.78 -9.44 3.00
N SER A 130 -11.10 -9.48 3.04
CA SER A 130 -11.85 -10.01 4.20
C SER A 130 -11.73 -11.53 4.31
N GLY A 131 -11.67 -12.23 3.17
CA GLY A 131 -11.54 -13.69 3.12
C GLY A 131 -10.22 -14.20 3.67
N VAL A 132 -9.11 -13.49 3.44
CA VAL A 132 -7.79 -13.86 4.00
C VAL A 132 -7.81 -13.88 5.53
N VAL A 133 -8.68 -13.09 6.17
CA VAL A 133 -8.86 -13.05 7.63
C VAL A 133 -9.86 -14.10 8.10
N LEU A 134 -11.03 -14.16 7.45
CA LEU A 134 -12.14 -15.00 7.92
C LEU A 134 -12.00 -16.47 7.58
N LEU A 135 -11.44 -16.81 6.41
CA LEU A 135 -11.32 -18.23 6.02
C LEU A 135 -10.49 -19.05 7.01
N PRO A 136 -9.29 -18.58 7.44
CA PRO A 136 -8.57 -19.28 8.49
C PRO A 136 -9.38 -19.40 9.78
N ALA A 137 -10.03 -18.32 10.21
CA ALA A 137 -10.81 -18.33 11.45
C ALA A 137 -11.95 -19.35 11.41
N VAL A 138 -12.69 -19.41 10.30
CA VAL A 138 -13.79 -20.36 10.11
C VAL A 138 -13.29 -21.81 10.08
N ILE A 139 -12.19 -22.06 9.35
CA ILE A 139 -11.61 -23.40 9.23
C ILE A 139 -11.11 -23.90 10.60
N PHE A 140 -10.38 -23.05 11.35
CA PHE A 140 -9.89 -23.44 12.68
C PHE A 140 -11.02 -23.70 13.67
N TYR A 141 -12.09 -22.92 13.64
CA TYR A 141 -13.25 -23.17 14.48
C TYR A 141 -13.90 -24.53 14.16
N TRP A 142 -14.05 -24.88 12.88
CA TRP A 142 -14.57 -26.17 12.48
C TRP A 142 -13.72 -27.35 12.97
N CYS A 143 -12.40 -27.17 13.02
CA CYS A 143 -11.49 -28.19 13.54
C CYS A 143 -11.49 -28.29 15.07
N ALA A 144 -11.72 -27.16 15.77
CA ALA A 144 -11.61 -27.08 17.22
C ALA A 144 -12.92 -27.41 17.98
N ALA A 145 -14.08 -27.18 17.35
CA ALA A 145 -15.40 -27.26 18.00
C ALA A 145 -16.29 -28.43 17.52
N ASP A 146 -15.72 -29.45 16.86
CA ASP A 146 -16.51 -30.56 16.26
C ASP A 146 -17.74 -30.03 15.51
N ALA A 147 -17.49 -29.32 14.42
CA ALA A 147 -18.46 -28.45 13.77
C ALA A 147 -19.76 -29.12 13.39
N SER A 148 -20.86 -28.66 13.95
CA SER A 148 -22.21 -29.02 13.54
C SER A 148 -22.49 -28.54 12.10
N PRO A 149 -23.41 -29.20 11.36
CA PRO A 149 -23.79 -28.72 10.02
C PRO A 149 -24.28 -27.26 10.02
N SER A 150 -24.91 -26.80 11.10
CA SER A 150 -25.32 -25.40 11.27
C SER A 150 -24.12 -24.43 11.41
N ALA A 151 -23.07 -24.83 12.14
CA ALA A 151 -21.84 -24.03 12.27
C ALA A 151 -21.06 -23.97 10.95
N ILE A 152 -21.09 -25.04 10.15
CA ILE A 152 -20.49 -25.00 8.79
C ILE A 152 -21.25 -24.01 7.91
N ALA A 153 -22.57 -24.09 7.88
CA ALA A 153 -23.41 -23.15 7.13
C ALA A 153 -23.23 -21.70 7.65
N GLY A 154 -23.19 -21.52 8.97
CA GLY A 154 -22.98 -20.23 9.63
C GLY A 154 -21.66 -19.58 9.24
N GLY A 155 -20.55 -20.34 9.27
CA GLY A 155 -19.22 -19.87 8.85
C GLY A 155 -19.17 -19.42 7.39
N VAL A 156 -19.75 -20.19 6.47
CA VAL A 156 -19.84 -19.82 5.05
C VAL A 156 -20.66 -18.54 4.86
N MET A 157 -21.83 -18.47 5.51
CA MET A 157 -22.72 -17.32 5.43
C MET A 157 -22.06 -16.08 6.07
N LEU A 158 -21.27 -16.24 7.14
CA LEU A 158 -20.51 -15.16 7.76
C LEU A 158 -19.51 -14.54 6.79
N VAL A 159 -18.74 -15.36 6.04
CA VAL A 159 -17.81 -14.87 5.02
C VAL A 159 -18.54 -14.07 3.95
N LEU A 160 -19.69 -14.54 3.48
CA LEU A 160 -20.51 -13.83 2.50
C LEU A 160 -21.10 -12.53 3.08
N ALA A 161 -21.67 -12.55 4.28
CA ALA A 161 -22.24 -11.37 4.91
C ALA A 161 -21.18 -10.28 5.14
N VAL A 162 -20.04 -10.65 5.70
CA VAL A 162 -18.94 -9.69 5.95
C VAL A 162 -18.39 -9.12 4.65
N SER A 163 -18.21 -9.92 3.61
CA SER A 163 -17.73 -9.42 2.31
C SER A 163 -18.73 -8.45 1.66
N LEU A 164 -20.03 -8.70 1.77
CA LEU A 164 -21.08 -7.80 1.32
C LEU A 164 -21.13 -6.51 2.17
N PHE A 165 -20.95 -6.63 3.48
CA PHE A 165 -20.89 -5.47 4.36
C PHE A 165 -19.66 -4.60 4.07
N VAL A 166 -18.50 -5.19 3.77
CA VAL A 166 -17.30 -4.51 3.29
C VAL A 166 -17.57 -3.78 1.98
N LEU A 167 -18.31 -4.39 1.05
CA LEU A 167 -18.74 -3.71 -0.19
C LEU A 167 -19.54 -2.45 0.12
N VAL A 168 -20.55 -2.54 1.01
CA VAL A 168 -21.39 -1.40 1.41
C VAL A 168 -20.55 -0.27 1.99
N LEU A 169 -19.71 -0.58 2.99
CA LEU A 169 -18.86 0.42 3.64
C LEU A 169 -17.87 1.05 2.67
N SER A 170 -17.25 0.25 1.82
CA SER A 170 -16.30 0.74 0.80
C SER A 170 -16.97 1.66 -0.21
N CYS A 171 -18.21 1.35 -0.61
CA CYS A 171 -19.00 2.21 -1.50
C CYS A 171 -19.40 3.52 -0.83
N VAL A 172 -19.85 3.48 0.42
CA VAL A 172 -20.24 4.68 1.19
C VAL A 172 -19.02 5.58 1.41
N LEU A 173 -17.90 5.02 1.87
CA LEU A 173 -16.66 5.78 2.08
C LEU A 173 -16.08 6.30 0.75
N GLY A 174 -16.10 5.48 -0.30
CA GLY A 174 -15.70 5.90 -1.64
C GLY A 174 -16.56 7.05 -2.17
N TRP A 175 -17.87 7.03 -1.91
CA TRP A 175 -18.79 8.13 -2.26
C TRP A 175 -18.48 9.41 -1.45
N VAL A 176 -18.23 9.28 -0.15
CA VAL A 176 -17.82 10.41 0.71
C VAL A 176 -16.52 11.03 0.19
N VAL A 177 -15.51 10.22 -0.09
CA VAL A 177 -14.24 10.67 -0.66
C VAL A 177 -14.45 11.36 -2.01
N ALA A 178 -15.32 10.82 -2.88
CA ALA A 178 -15.64 11.40 -4.18
C ALA A 178 -16.30 12.78 -4.03
N LYS A 179 -17.28 12.90 -3.12
CA LYS A 179 -18.03 14.15 -2.88
C LYS A 179 -17.14 15.25 -2.28
N ILE A 180 -16.27 14.88 -1.34
CA ILE A 180 -15.26 15.78 -0.75
C ILE A 180 -14.25 16.21 -1.82
N SER A 181 -13.73 15.26 -2.57
CA SER A 181 -12.75 15.52 -3.65
C SER A 181 -13.30 16.43 -4.75
N ALA A 182 -14.62 16.36 -5.05
CA ALA A 182 -15.24 17.22 -6.06
C ALA A 182 -15.28 18.70 -5.65
N LYS A 183 -15.33 19.02 -4.36
CA LYS A 183 -15.44 20.40 -3.83
C LYS A 183 -14.07 21.09 -3.60
N LEU A 184 -12.98 20.37 -3.61
CA LEU A 184 -11.67 20.88 -3.19
C LEU A 184 -10.75 21.22 -4.35
N LYS A 185 -10.12 22.40 -4.29
CA LYS A 185 -9.13 22.87 -5.29
C LYS A 185 -7.85 22.01 -5.30
N ARG A 186 -7.49 21.36 -4.19
CA ARG A 186 -6.30 20.47 -4.04
C ARG A 186 -6.71 19.05 -3.71
N LYS A 187 -7.54 18.46 -4.56
CA LYS A 187 -8.13 17.12 -4.41
C LYS A 187 -7.11 16.03 -4.02
N ASN A 188 -5.97 16.05 -4.68
CA ASN A 188 -4.97 14.97 -4.55
C ASN A 188 -4.29 14.96 -3.18
N PHE A 189 -3.99 16.13 -2.65
CA PHE A 189 -3.33 16.25 -1.33
C PHE A 189 -4.25 15.79 -0.20
N LEU A 190 -5.55 16.13 -0.29
CA LEU A 190 -6.52 15.68 0.70
C LEU A 190 -6.75 14.17 0.64
N THR A 191 -6.81 13.58 -0.55
CA THR A 191 -6.94 12.13 -0.69
C THR A 191 -5.77 11.42 -0.04
N VAL A 192 -4.55 11.93 -0.24
CA VAL A 192 -3.34 11.40 0.43
C VAL A 192 -3.41 11.59 1.94
N PHE A 193 -3.83 12.76 2.42
CA PHE A 193 -3.95 13.04 3.85
C PHE A 193 -4.97 12.13 4.53
N ILE A 194 -6.16 11.96 3.93
CA ILE A 194 -7.18 11.03 4.44
C ILE A 194 -6.62 9.60 4.48
N ALA A 195 -5.93 9.15 3.42
CA ALA A 195 -5.32 7.83 3.40
C ALA A 195 -4.30 7.66 4.54
N LEU A 196 -3.45 8.66 4.78
CA LEU A 196 -2.45 8.62 5.86
C LEU A 196 -3.08 8.61 7.25
N VAL A 197 -4.17 9.36 7.46
CA VAL A 197 -4.93 9.32 8.72
C VAL A 197 -5.50 7.91 8.94
N PHE A 198 -6.07 7.30 7.90
CA PHE A 198 -6.54 5.93 7.98
C PHE A 198 -5.40 4.95 8.29
N PHE A 199 -4.26 5.05 7.62
CA PHE A 199 -3.08 4.23 7.92
C PHE A 199 -2.63 4.42 9.38
N GLY A 200 -2.58 5.65 9.87
CA GLY A 200 -2.24 5.95 11.24
C GLY A 200 -3.18 5.29 12.25
N LEU A 201 -4.48 5.38 12.03
CA LEU A 201 -5.50 4.71 12.85
C LEU A 201 -5.36 3.19 12.80
N TYR A 202 -5.15 2.61 11.62
CA TYR A 202 -4.91 1.19 11.45
C TYR A 202 -3.69 0.71 12.26
N TYR A 203 -2.54 1.38 12.11
CA TYR A 203 -1.35 1.04 12.87
C TYR A 203 -1.54 1.23 14.38
N MET A 204 -2.26 2.27 14.81
CA MET A 204 -2.58 2.48 16.22
C MET A 204 -3.37 1.30 16.80
N VAL A 205 -4.34 0.78 16.06
CA VAL A 205 -5.09 -0.42 16.44
C VAL A 205 -4.17 -1.65 16.46
N CYS A 206 -3.32 -1.84 15.45
CA CYS A 206 -2.39 -2.96 15.40
C CYS A 206 -1.38 -2.95 16.54
N PHE A 207 -0.83 -1.79 16.91
CA PHE A 207 0.11 -1.68 18.04
C PHE A 207 -0.54 -1.97 19.40
N ARG A 208 -1.83 -1.69 19.54
CA ARG A 208 -2.59 -2.02 20.75
C ARG A 208 -3.24 -3.41 20.71
N ALA A 209 -3.14 -4.11 19.59
CA ALA A 209 -3.82 -5.37 19.41
C ALA A 209 -3.40 -6.43 20.45
N SER A 210 -2.11 -6.52 20.77
CA SER A 210 -1.61 -7.45 21.79
C SER A 210 -2.11 -7.11 23.19
N ASP A 211 -2.11 -5.85 23.56
CA ASP A 211 -2.61 -5.38 24.88
C ASP A 211 -4.11 -5.61 24.97
N LEU A 212 -4.85 -5.27 23.92
CA LEU A 212 -6.29 -5.50 23.82
C LEU A 212 -6.64 -6.98 23.88
N LEU A 213 -5.84 -7.85 23.24
CA LEU A 213 -6.03 -9.30 23.29
C LEU A 213 -5.79 -9.86 24.70
N ASN A 214 -4.72 -9.42 25.36
CA ASN A 214 -4.42 -9.85 26.73
C ASN A 214 -5.50 -9.37 27.70
N GLU A 215 -5.96 -8.14 27.59
CA GLU A 215 -7.04 -7.57 28.39
C GLU A 215 -8.38 -8.31 28.12
N LEU A 216 -8.65 -8.64 26.87
CA LEU A 216 -9.82 -9.43 26.46
C LEU A 216 -9.77 -10.83 27.06
N LEU A 217 -8.63 -11.52 26.99
CA LEU A 217 -8.48 -12.87 27.55
C LEU A 217 -8.52 -12.87 29.08
N ALA A 218 -8.07 -11.80 29.72
CA ALA A 218 -8.16 -11.65 31.17
C ALA A 218 -9.58 -11.35 31.67
N ASN A 219 -10.41 -10.67 30.84
CA ASN A 219 -11.74 -10.17 31.23
C ASN A 219 -12.84 -10.65 30.27
N LEU A 220 -12.81 -11.91 29.85
CA LEU A 220 -13.71 -12.47 28.82
C LEU A 220 -15.20 -12.21 29.11
N THR A 221 -15.65 -12.39 30.34
CA THR A 221 -17.05 -12.18 30.73
C THR A 221 -17.47 -10.72 30.62
N ALA A 222 -16.66 -9.81 31.17
CA ALA A 222 -16.95 -8.37 31.13
C ALA A 222 -16.98 -7.82 29.69
N VAL A 223 -16.01 -8.25 28.86
CA VAL A 223 -15.98 -7.89 27.43
C VAL A 223 -17.17 -8.50 26.68
N GLY A 224 -17.51 -9.75 26.97
CA GLY A 224 -18.68 -10.41 26.41
C GLY A 224 -19.98 -9.66 26.71
N ASP A 225 -20.18 -9.25 27.95
CA ASP A 225 -21.37 -8.48 28.35
C ASP A 225 -21.40 -7.08 27.75
N ALA A 226 -20.24 -6.41 27.66
CA ALA A 226 -20.11 -5.13 26.99
C ALA A 226 -20.46 -5.22 25.49
N VAL A 227 -20.02 -6.26 24.78
CA VAL A 227 -20.35 -6.48 23.37
C VAL A 227 -21.84 -6.79 23.20
N ARG A 228 -22.43 -7.62 24.08
CA ARG A 228 -23.86 -7.89 24.05
C ARG A 228 -24.72 -6.65 24.30
N GLY A 229 -24.28 -5.76 25.20
CA GLY A 229 -25.01 -4.54 25.53
C GLY A 229 -24.81 -3.41 24.52
N ALA A 230 -23.55 -3.02 24.27
CA ALA A 230 -23.23 -1.82 23.48
C ALA A 230 -23.09 -2.11 21.99
N ALA A 231 -22.71 -3.33 21.58
CA ALA A 231 -22.41 -3.67 20.19
C ALA A 231 -23.22 -4.88 19.69
N TYR A 232 -24.51 -4.90 19.98
CA TYR A 232 -25.41 -5.99 19.63
C TYR A 232 -25.32 -6.46 18.15
N PRO A 233 -25.15 -5.58 17.14
CA PRO A 233 -24.94 -6.05 15.77
C PRO A 233 -23.69 -6.89 15.58
N LEU A 234 -22.60 -6.61 16.32
CA LEU A 234 -21.39 -7.43 16.28
C LEU A 234 -21.58 -8.77 17.00
N TYR A 235 -22.35 -8.78 18.09
CA TYR A 235 -22.77 -10.02 18.75
C TYR A 235 -23.54 -10.94 17.80
N LEU A 236 -24.47 -10.40 17.01
CA LEU A 236 -25.22 -11.19 16.01
C LEU A 236 -24.31 -11.76 14.91
N LEU A 237 -23.27 -11.03 14.48
CA LEU A 237 -22.27 -11.57 13.56
C LEU A 237 -21.53 -12.77 14.18
N GLY A 238 -21.21 -12.68 15.47
CA GLY A 238 -20.59 -13.79 16.19
C GLY A 238 -21.51 -15.02 16.27
N ARG A 239 -22.77 -14.83 16.66
CA ARG A 239 -23.79 -15.90 16.74
C ARG A 239 -24.05 -16.56 15.39
N MET A 240 -24.01 -15.77 14.31
CA MET A 240 -24.11 -16.27 12.94
C MET A 240 -22.97 -17.28 12.64
N GLY A 241 -21.73 -16.99 13.08
CA GLY A 241 -20.58 -17.87 12.90
C GLY A 241 -20.73 -19.21 13.64
N GLU A 242 -21.35 -19.23 14.81
CA GLU A 242 -21.68 -20.45 15.56
C GLU A 242 -22.82 -21.30 14.94
N GLY A 243 -23.55 -20.74 13.96
CA GLY A 243 -24.63 -21.47 13.27
C GLY A 243 -26.02 -21.21 13.83
N ASP A 244 -26.25 -20.09 14.51
CA ASP A 244 -27.59 -19.67 14.92
C ASP A 244 -28.41 -19.22 13.71
N TRP A 245 -29.44 -19.99 13.35
CA TRP A 245 -30.27 -19.74 12.17
C TRP A 245 -31.00 -18.40 12.20
N LEU A 246 -31.43 -17.94 13.38
CA LEU A 246 -32.07 -16.64 13.52
C LEU A 246 -31.08 -15.50 13.26
N ALA A 247 -29.86 -15.61 13.81
CA ALA A 247 -28.79 -14.66 13.55
C ALA A 247 -28.39 -14.65 12.07
N ILE A 248 -28.26 -15.82 11.43
CA ILE A 248 -27.97 -15.96 10.00
C ILE A 248 -29.03 -15.23 9.17
N ALA A 249 -30.31 -15.52 9.41
CA ALA A 249 -31.41 -14.93 8.65
C ALA A 249 -31.46 -13.40 8.82
N PHE A 250 -31.33 -12.92 10.07
CA PHE A 250 -31.38 -11.48 10.37
C PHE A 250 -30.20 -10.72 9.76
N VAL A 251 -28.97 -11.19 10.00
CA VAL A 251 -27.75 -10.53 9.48
C VAL A 251 -27.75 -10.51 7.95
N MET A 252 -28.12 -11.64 7.31
CA MET A 252 -28.21 -11.69 5.85
C MET A 252 -29.28 -10.74 5.31
N ALA A 253 -30.47 -10.70 5.93
CA ALA A 253 -31.54 -9.79 5.51
C ALA A 253 -31.10 -8.31 5.62
N VAL A 254 -30.49 -7.93 6.74
CA VAL A 254 -29.98 -6.56 6.95
C VAL A 254 -28.87 -6.23 5.95
N THR A 255 -27.92 -7.14 5.75
CA THR A 255 -26.80 -6.91 4.82
C THR A 255 -27.27 -6.77 3.37
N LEU A 256 -28.22 -7.61 2.95
CA LEU A 256 -28.82 -7.52 1.62
C LEU A 256 -29.64 -6.24 1.44
N ALA A 257 -30.38 -5.82 2.47
CA ALA A 257 -31.11 -4.55 2.46
C ALA A 257 -30.16 -3.35 2.34
N LEU A 258 -29.03 -3.36 3.07
CA LEU A 258 -28.00 -2.33 2.95
C LEU A 258 -27.34 -2.33 1.56
N CYS A 259 -27.06 -3.50 0.97
CA CYS A 259 -26.57 -3.61 -0.39
C CYS A 259 -27.55 -3.04 -1.42
N ALA A 260 -28.83 -3.37 -1.29
CA ALA A 260 -29.89 -2.83 -2.16
C ALA A 260 -30.00 -1.30 -2.03
N LEU A 261 -29.99 -0.79 -0.80
CA LEU A 261 -30.02 0.65 -0.53
C LEU A 261 -28.80 1.36 -1.15
N THR A 262 -27.61 0.82 -0.91
CA THR A 262 -26.36 1.35 -1.49
C THR A 262 -26.41 1.37 -3.01
N TYR A 263 -26.88 0.29 -3.63
CA TYR A 263 -27.06 0.23 -5.09
C TYR A 263 -28.04 1.27 -5.59
N LEU A 264 -29.18 1.48 -4.92
CA LEU A 264 -30.17 2.48 -5.29
C LEU A 264 -29.62 3.91 -5.17
N VAL A 265 -28.93 4.21 -4.07
CA VAL A 265 -28.28 5.53 -3.87
C VAL A 265 -27.22 5.77 -4.94
N LEU A 266 -26.35 4.79 -5.18
CA LEU A 266 -25.29 4.91 -6.19
C LEU A 266 -25.87 5.04 -7.60
N SER A 267 -26.92 4.30 -7.94
CA SER A 267 -27.55 4.37 -9.27
C SER A 267 -28.13 5.77 -9.59
N ARG A 268 -28.56 6.51 -8.56
CA ARG A 268 -29.08 7.88 -8.70
C ARG A 268 -27.98 8.94 -8.71
N THR A 269 -26.87 8.71 -7.99
CA THR A 269 -25.83 9.73 -7.78
C THR A 269 -24.61 9.54 -8.69
N PHE A 270 -24.45 8.36 -9.30
CA PHE A 270 -23.27 7.99 -10.07
C PHE A 270 -22.94 8.96 -11.20
N ILE A 271 -23.93 9.31 -12.04
CA ILE A 271 -23.72 10.25 -13.16
C ILE A 271 -23.21 11.59 -12.66
N GLY A 272 -23.92 12.17 -11.66
CA GLY A 272 -23.58 13.51 -11.16
C GLY A 272 -22.15 13.60 -10.61
N ILE A 273 -21.62 12.50 -10.05
CA ILE A 273 -20.26 12.47 -9.51
C ILE A 273 -19.25 12.13 -10.61
N ALA A 274 -19.55 11.15 -11.47
CA ALA A 274 -18.64 10.73 -12.56
C ALA A 274 -18.42 11.87 -13.57
N THR A 275 -19.47 12.65 -13.89
CA THR A 275 -19.38 13.80 -14.79
C THR A 275 -18.82 15.05 -14.11
N ALA A 276 -19.07 15.24 -12.80
CA ALA A 276 -18.51 16.37 -12.03
C ALA A 276 -16.98 16.28 -11.89
N SER A 277 -16.41 15.09 -11.96
CA SER A 277 -14.94 14.91 -11.93
C SER A 277 -14.24 15.53 -13.15
N GLY A 278 -14.94 15.77 -14.24
CA GLY A 278 -14.44 16.44 -15.46
C GLY A 278 -14.58 17.96 -15.45
N THR A 279 -15.44 18.53 -14.61
CA THR A 279 -15.60 19.98 -14.52
C THR A 279 -14.53 20.57 -13.59
N THR A 280 -13.41 20.95 -14.17
CA THR A 280 -12.47 21.87 -13.52
C THR A 280 -13.25 23.14 -13.18
N ALA A 281 -13.28 23.51 -11.88
CA ALA A 281 -13.80 24.81 -11.47
C ALA A 281 -13.26 25.87 -12.44
N LYS A 282 -14.14 26.69 -13.02
CA LYS A 282 -13.76 27.79 -13.93
C LYS A 282 -12.58 28.53 -13.28
N ALA A 283 -11.38 28.30 -13.78
CA ALA A 283 -10.23 29.05 -13.34
C ALA A 283 -10.40 30.46 -13.93
N GLU A 284 -10.64 31.45 -13.11
CA GLU A 284 -10.48 32.82 -13.53
C GLU A 284 -9.05 32.98 -14.04
N TYR A 285 -8.92 33.27 -15.32
CA TYR A 285 -7.64 33.62 -15.90
C TYR A 285 -7.16 34.89 -15.20
N ARG A 286 -6.14 34.76 -14.35
CA ARG A 286 -5.40 35.90 -13.81
C ARG A 286 -4.08 35.95 -14.56
N GLU A 287 -3.88 37.01 -15.34
CA GLU A 287 -2.62 37.31 -15.99
C GLU A 287 -1.54 37.44 -14.92
N LYS A 288 -0.67 36.42 -14.83
CA LYS A 288 0.50 36.46 -13.96
C LYS A 288 1.71 36.64 -14.86
N ALA A 289 2.51 37.66 -14.59
CA ALA A 289 3.80 37.81 -15.23
C ALA A 289 4.59 36.50 -15.06
N VAL A 290 4.83 35.80 -16.16
CA VAL A 290 5.60 34.56 -16.18
C VAL A 290 7.07 34.97 -16.05
N LYS A 291 7.64 34.78 -14.85
CA LYS A 291 9.09 34.88 -14.68
C LYS A 291 9.73 33.73 -15.44
N ALA A 292 10.61 34.03 -16.38
CA ALA A 292 11.41 33.04 -17.09
C ALA A 292 12.25 32.26 -16.07
N ALA A 293 11.89 30.97 -15.88
CA ALA A 293 12.64 30.06 -15.02
C ALA A 293 13.68 29.32 -15.88
N GLY A 294 14.85 29.04 -15.32
CA GLY A 294 15.85 28.25 -16.03
C GLY A 294 15.30 26.83 -16.34
N ALA A 295 15.72 26.25 -17.46
CA ALA A 295 15.23 24.96 -17.97
C ALA A 295 15.22 23.85 -16.91
N SER A 296 16.26 23.76 -16.08
CA SER A 296 16.34 22.73 -15.00
C SER A 296 15.27 22.90 -13.92
N SER A 297 14.95 24.14 -13.52
CA SER A 297 13.92 24.41 -12.53
C SER A 297 12.52 24.20 -13.11
N ALA A 298 12.32 24.52 -14.39
CA ALA A 298 11.07 24.27 -15.09
C ALA A 298 10.79 22.76 -15.20
N LEU A 299 11.81 21.97 -15.57
CA LEU A 299 11.71 20.51 -15.63
C LEU A 299 11.44 19.88 -14.26
N LEU A 300 12.13 20.32 -13.23
CA LEU A 300 11.90 19.84 -11.86
C LEU A 300 10.46 20.17 -11.41
N ARG A 301 9.98 21.39 -11.69
CA ARG A 301 8.59 21.78 -11.37
C ARG A 301 7.57 20.96 -12.13
N LYS A 302 7.84 20.61 -13.39
CA LYS A 302 7.01 19.70 -14.19
C LYS A 302 6.93 18.32 -13.54
N GLU A 303 8.07 17.72 -13.21
CA GLU A 303 8.12 16.37 -12.63
C GLU A 303 7.51 16.34 -11.21
N PHE A 304 7.78 17.34 -10.38
CA PHE A 304 7.17 17.49 -9.07
C PHE A 304 5.66 17.73 -9.17
N GLY A 305 5.22 18.52 -10.14
CA GLY A 305 3.80 18.72 -10.45
C GLY A 305 3.12 17.42 -10.84
N ARG A 306 3.77 16.55 -11.63
CA ARG A 306 3.27 15.20 -11.94
C ARG A 306 3.15 14.34 -10.69
N PHE A 307 4.18 14.32 -9.85
CA PHE A 307 4.17 13.58 -8.59
C PHE A 307 2.98 13.99 -7.70
N THR A 308 2.78 15.30 -7.51
CA THR A 308 1.68 15.81 -6.66
C THR A 308 0.30 15.76 -7.33
N SER A 309 0.22 15.53 -8.64
CA SER A 309 -1.05 15.41 -9.36
C SER A 309 -1.70 14.03 -9.26
N SER A 310 -0.95 13.00 -8.86
CA SER A 310 -1.46 11.64 -8.72
C SER A 310 -1.39 11.16 -7.27
N PRO A 311 -2.55 10.99 -6.57
CA PRO A 311 -2.59 10.41 -5.23
C PRO A 311 -2.00 9.00 -5.18
N ASN A 312 -2.24 8.20 -6.23
CA ASN A 312 -1.69 6.84 -6.32
C ASN A 312 -0.16 6.86 -6.37
N TYR A 313 0.43 7.80 -7.10
CA TYR A 313 1.89 7.94 -7.19
C TYR A 313 2.47 8.38 -5.84
N MET A 314 1.85 9.36 -5.19
CA MET A 314 2.28 9.82 -3.87
C MET A 314 2.21 8.71 -2.81
N LEU A 315 1.09 7.98 -2.73
CA LEU A 315 0.88 6.96 -1.70
C LEU A 315 1.73 5.71 -1.91
N ASN A 316 1.89 5.27 -3.15
CA ASN A 316 2.59 4.00 -3.40
C ASN A 316 4.11 4.16 -3.52
N CYS A 317 4.62 5.31 -4.02
CA CYS A 317 6.04 5.52 -4.23
C CYS A 317 6.69 6.48 -3.23
N ALA A 318 5.95 7.03 -2.28
CA ALA A 318 6.47 7.99 -1.32
C ALA A 318 5.92 7.80 0.10
N LEU A 319 5.39 6.61 0.41
CA LEU A 319 4.88 6.31 1.75
C LEU A 319 5.99 6.43 2.81
N GLY A 320 7.20 6.01 2.48
CA GLY A 320 8.37 6.15 3.35
C GLY A 320 8.71 7.60 3.71
N THR A 321 8.29 8.58 2.88
CA THR A 321 8.45 10.02 3.19
C THR A 321 7.78 10.41 4.50
N VAL A 322 6.65 9.78 4.82
CA VAL A 322 5.90 10.02 6.05
C VAL A 322 6.32 9.04 7.15
N MET A 323 6.59 7.79 6.79
CA MET A 323 7.01 6.76 7.76
C MET A 323 8.36 7.07 8.40
N LEU A 324 9.32 7.61 7.64
CA LEU A 324 10.65 7.96 8.16
C LEU A 324 10.56 8.93 9.36
N PRO A 325 9.97 10.13 9.26
CA PRO A 325 9.88 11.04 10.40
C PRO A 325 9.06 10.47 11.57
N ILE A 326 7.97 9.72 11.27
CA ILE A 326 7.16 9.08 12.31
C ILE A 326 8.00 8.09 13.11
N MET A 327 8.77 7.23 12.44
CA MET A 327 9.65 6.28 13.12
C MET A 327 10.75 6.98 13.91
N GLY A 328 11.30 8.09 13.39
CA GLY A 328 12.26 8.91 14.12
C GLY A 328 11.68 9.51 15.40
N VAL A 329 10.48 10.06 15.33
CA VAL A 329 9.78 10.61 16.50
C VAL A 329 9.42 9.50 17.51
N LEU A 330 8.91 8.36 17.03
CA LEU A 330 8.61 7.21 17.89
C LEU A 330 9.85 6.70 18.62
N LEU A 331 10.96 6.57 17.91
CA LEU A 331 12.23 6.18 18.53
C LEU A 331 12.65 7.20 19.58
N LEU A 332 12.59 8.49 19.27
CA LEU A 332 12.96 9.55 20.22
C LEU A 332 12.09 9.53 21.49
N VAL A 333 10.78 9.37 21.34
CA VAL A 333 9.82 9.36 22.48
C VAL A 333 9.91 8.08 23.30
N LYS A 334 10.14 6.93 22.66
CA LYS A 334 10.16 5.60 23.28
C LYS A 334 11.58 5.07 23.53
N ALA A 335 12.61 5.89 23.34
CA ALA A 335 14.02 5.47 23.49
C ALA A 335 14.28 4.77 24.82
N GLY A 336 13.80 5.34 25.94
CA GLY A 336 14.03 4.77 27.27
C GLY A 336 13.47 3.36 27.50
N GLY A 337 12.41 2.97 26.76
CA GLY A 337 11.82 1.62 26.86
C GLY A 337 12.28 0.67 25.74
N LEU A 338 12.53 1.19 24.53
CA LEU A 338 12.90 0.36 23.38
C LEU A 338 14.39 0.00 23.36
N LEU A 339 15.27 0.94 23.72
CA LEU A 339 16.71 0.70 23.65
C LEU A 339 17.18 -0.43 24.57
N PRO A 340 16.74 -0.54 25.85
CA PRO A 340 17.12 -1.66 26.71
C PRO A 340 16.72 -3.01 26.11
N VAL A 341 15.51 -3.12 25.55
CA VAL A 341 15.02 -4.35 24.91
C VAL A 341 15.86 -4.71 23.69
N VAL A 342 16.23 -3.72 22.87
CA VAL A 342 17.10 -3.95 21.70
C VAL A 342 18.51 -4.41 22.13
N TYR A 343 19.05 -3.84 23.18
CA TYR A 343 20.34 -4.27 23.74
C TYR A 343 20.29 -5.69 24.33
N GLU A 344 19.20 -6.04 25.00
CA GLU A 344 18.97 -7.39 25.53
C GLU A 344 18.89 -8.44 24.41
N ILE A 345 18.11 -8.16 23.35
CA ILE A 345 18.01 -9.05 22.18
C ILE A 345 19.35 -9.17 21.43
N ALA A 346 20.12 -8.10 21.40
CA ALA A 346 21.43 -8.07 20.72
C ALA A 346 22.57 -8.73 21.52
N GLY A 347 22.30 -9.32 22.67
CA GLY A 347 23.34 -9.93 23.53
C GLY A 347 24.17 -8.91 24.31
N GLY A 348 23.67 -7.70 24.47
CA GLY A 348 24.07 -6.74 25.52
C GLY A 348 25.14 -5.73 25.20
N GLU A 349 26.04 -5.79 24.19
CA GLU A 349 27.24 -4.98 24.40
C GLU A 349 28.07 -4.47 23.22
N ALA A 350 27.63 -4.45 22.01
CA ALA A 350 28.43 -3.73 21.02
C ALA A 350 28.00 -2.27 20.93
N PRO A 351 28.76 -1.29 21.43
CA PRO A 351 28.34 0.13 21.46
C PRO A 351 27.95 0.69 20.11
N GLY A 352 28.51 0.17 19.03
CA GLY A 352 28.19 0.55 17.66
C GLY A 352 27.07 -0.25 16.99
N PHE A 353 26.62 -1.36 17.56
CA PHE A 353 25.59 -2.24 16.99
C PHE A 353 24.30 -1.47 16.68
N LEU A 354 23.82 -0.68 17.63
CA LEU A 354 22.60 0.08 17.49
C LEU A 354 22.66 1.08 16.33
N ALA A 355 23.79 1.77 16.16
CA ALA A 355 23.99 2.70 15.05
C ALA A 355 23.90 1.98 13.69
N VAL A 356 24.50 0.78 13.56
CA VAL A 356 24.46 -0.01 12.34
C VAL A 356 23.04 -0.52 12.06
N MET A 357 22.35 -1.07 13.05
CA MET A 357 20.97 -1.57 12.90
C MET A 357 20.00 -0.45 12.54
N LEU A 358 20.10 0.71 13.16
CA LEU A 358 19.27 1.87 12.82
C LEU A 358 19.59 2.42 11.42
N CYS A 359 20.86 2.40 11.02
CA CYS A 359 21.25 2.75 9.65
C CYS A 359 20.64 1.79 8.63
N ALA A 360 20.67 0.48 8.88
CA ALA A 360 20.01 -0.53 8.05
C ALA A 360 18.48 -0.32 8.01
N ALA A 361 17.86 -0.03 9.15
CA ALA A 361 16.43 0.26 9.23
C ALA A 361 16.04 1.52 8.44
N LEU A 362 16.84 2.60 8.51
CA LEU A 362 16.63 3.81 7.70
C LEU A 362 16.71 3.50 6.21
N CYS A 363 17.70 2.71 5.78
CA CYS A 363 17.83 2.27 4.39
C CYS A 363 16.64 1.38 3.97
N LEU A 364 16.18 0.49 4.84
CA LEU A 364 15.03 -0.37 4.58
C LEU A 364 13.74 0.45 4.33
N ILE A 365 13.44 1.40 5.23
CA ILE A 365 12.26 2.28 5.08
C ILE A 365 12.44 3.20 3.87
N GLY A 366 13.64 3.74 3.65
CA GLY A 366 13.96 4.57 2.49
C GLY A 366 13.79 3.85 1.16
N SER A 367 14.01 2.52 1.12
CA SER A 367 13.82 1.70 -0.08
C SER A 367 12.34 1.55 -0.51
N MET A 368 11.40 1.86 0.38
CA MET A 368 9.96 1.91 0.05
C MET A 368 9.59 3.12 -0.82
N ASN A 369 10.50 4.07 -0.98
CA ASN A 369 10.32 5.24 -1.85
C ASN A 369 11.05 5.01 -3.17
N ASP A 370 10.30 4.71 -4.21
CA ASP A 370 10.81 4.33 -5.52
C ASP A 370 10.23 5.17 -6.68
N THR A 371 10.07 6.48 -6.44
CA THR A 371 9.50 7.41 -7.44
C THR A 371 10.27 7.39 -8.76
N ALA A 372 11.59 7.23 -8.76
CA ALA A 372 12.41 7.16 -9.98
C ALA A 372 12.17 5.88 -10.79
N ALA A 373 11.79 4.75 -10.13
CA ALA A 373 11.58 3.44 -10.77
C ALA A 373 10.36 3.38 -11.71
N SER A 374 9.48 4.37 -11.64
CA SER A 374 8.29 4.49 -12.49
C SER A 374 8.25 5.78 -13.33
N SER A 375 9.20 6.70 -13.13
CA SER A 375 9.16 8.07 -13.61
C SER A 375 9.19 8.22 -15.13
N VAL A 376 9.93 7.38 -15.87
CA VAL A 376 9.97 7.37 -17.34
C VAL A 376 8.72 6.72 -17.89
N SER A 377 8.34 5.59 -17.34
CA SER A 377 7.15 4.84 -17.78
C SER A 377 5.84 5.60 -17.55
N LEU A 378 5.77 6.46 -16.54
CA LEU A 378 4.62 7.33 -16.30
C LEU A 378 4.43 8.40 -17.39
N GLU A 379 5.46 8.76 -18.17
CA GLU A 379 5.29 9.61 -19.37
C GLU A 379 4.33 8.94 -20.36
N GLY A 380 4.38 7.60 -20.46
CA GLY A 380 3.51 6.82 -21.34
C GLY A 380 3.67 7.25 -22.78
N LYS A 381 2.54 7.33 -23.50
CA LYS A 381 2.47 7.77 -24.89
C LYS A 381 2.91 9.21 -25.13
N ASN A 382 3.03 10.03 -24.07
CA ASN A 382 3.42 11.45 -24.16
C ASN A 382 4.93 11.66 -24.00
N LEU A 383 5.74 10.59 -23.98
CA LEU A 383 7.20 10.69 -23.84
C LEU A 383 7.82 11.53 -24.96
N TRP A 384 7.31 11.42 -26.19
CA TRP A 384 7.75 12.21 -27.35
C TRP A 384 7.69 13.73 -27.08
N LEU A 385 6.68 14.18 -26.30
CA LEU A 385 6.55 15.59 -25.96
C LEU A 385 7.72 16.09 -25.07
N ALA A 386 8.18 15.23 -24.15
CA ALA A 386 9.34 15.55 -23.33
C ALA A 386 10.64 15.56 -24.17
N GLN A 387 10.72 14.70 -25.19
CA GLN A 387 11.87 14.60 -26.10
C GLN A 387 11.92 15.74 -27.14
N SER A 388 10.77 16.33 -27.50
CA SER A 388 10.70 17.46 -28.42
C SER A 388 11.14 18.82 -27.79
N LEU A 389 11.30 18.86 -26.47
CA LEU A 389 11.75 20.06 -25.78
C LEU A 389 13.22 20.35 -26.12
N PRO A 390 13.63 21.66 -26.24
CA PRO A 390 15.01 22.05 -26.53
C PRO A 390 15.90 21.89 -25.27
N VAL A 391 15.97 20.67 -24.74
CA VAL A 391 16.75 20.29 -23.55
C VAL A 391 17.49 18.99 -23.77
N THR A 392 18.59 18.78 -23.07
CA THR A 392 19.35 17.54 -23.18
C THR A 392 18.61 16.40 -22.48
N ALA A 393 18.75 15.17 -22.99
CA ALA A 393 18.18 13.96 -22.35
C ALA A 393 18.65 13.81 -20.89
N TRP A 394 19.87 14.22 -20.58
CA TRP A 394 20.39 14.22 -19.21
C TRP A 394 19.62 15.20 -18.29
N GLN A 395 19.24 16.38 -18.78
CA GLN A 395 18.44 17.33 -17.99
C GLN A 395 17.08 16.74 -17.63
N LEU A 396 16.43 16.00 -18.55
CA LEU A 396 15.19 15.28 -18.29
C LEU A 396 15.38 14.20 -17.21
N LEU A 397 16.41 13.35 -17.34
CA LEU A 397 16.70 12.30 -16.38
C LEU A 397 17.07 12.88 -15.01
N ARG A 398 17.88 13.95 -14.98
CA ARG A 398 18.25 14.65 -13.74
C ARG A 398 17.03 15.20 -13.00
N ALA A 399 16.05 15.76 -13.70
CA ALA A 399 14.84 16.26 -13.06
C ALA A 399 14.06 15.13 -12.36
N LYS A 400 13.99 13.95 -12.97
CA LYS A 400 13.34 12.77 -12.39
C LYS A 400 14.07 12.26 -11.14
N LEU A 401 15.41 12.21 -11.18
CA LEU A 401 16.23 11.87 -10.01
C LEU A 401 16.04 12.86 -8.87
N LEU A 402 16.01 14.15 -9.16
CA LEU A 402 15.85 15.20 -8.15
C LEU A 402 14.53 15.09 -7.39
N VAL A 403 13.45 14.64 -8.03
CA VAL A 403 12.18 14.41 -7.32
C VAL A 403 12.36 13.37 -6.21
N GLN A 404 12.97 12.22 -6.48
CA GLN A 404 13.21 11.21 -5.45
C GLN A 404 14.17 11.70 -4.37
N LEU A 405 15.24 12.39 -4.76
CA LEU A 405 16.20 12.94 -3.80
C LEU A 405 15.55 13.96 -2.86
N LEU A 406 14.62 14.78 -3.33
CA LEU A 406 13.89 15.73 -2.49
C LEU A 406 12.84 15.03 -1.62
N VAL A 407 12.03 14.16 -2.24
CA VAL A 407 10.90 13.47 -1.57
C VAL A 407 11.40 12.51 -0.50
N THR A 408 12.53 11.86 -0.70
CA THR A 408 13.08 10.86 0.24
C THR A 408 14.24 11.42 1.05
N GLY A 409 15.12 12.21 0.45
CA GLY A 409 16.33 12.70 1.10
C GLY A 409 16.06 13.69 2.22
N ILE A 410 15.07 14.60 2.05
CA ILE A 410 14.72 15.56 3.12
C ILE A 410 14.16 14.83 4.35
N PRO A 411 13.14 13.96 4.24
CA PRO A 411 12.68 13.16 5.38
C PRO A 411 13.77 12.27 5.98
N MET A 412 14.62 11.67 5.15
CA MET A 412 15.75 10.86 5.62
C MET A 412 16.71 11.67 6.49
N ALA A 413 17.09 12.87 6.05
CA ALA A 413 17.95 13.75 6.84
C ALA A 413 17.30 14.14 8.17
N VAL A 414 16.02 14.52 8.16
CA VAL A 414 15.26 14.84 9.38
C VAL A 414 15.23 13.63 10.33
N THR A 415 14.92 12.45 9.81
CA THR A 415 14.85 11.22 10.61
C THR A 415 16.21 10.84 11.16
N SER A 416 17.29 10.96 10.38
CA SER A 416 18.65 10.71 10.88
C SER A 416 19.00 11.63 12.05
N VAL A 417 18.62 12.91 12.00
CA VAL A 417 18.81 13.85 13.13
C VAL A 417 18.00 13.41 14.35
N LEU A 418 16.74 12.99 14.20
CA LEU A 418 15.92 12.48 15.31
C LEU A 418 16.53 11.23 15.94
N VAL A 419 17.07 10.33 15.11
CA VAL A 419 17.78 9.13 15.57
C VAL A 419 19.03 9.51 16.37
N LEU A 420 19.83 10.47 15.89
CA LEU A 420 21.00 10.97 16.62
C LEU A 420 20.66 11.52 18.01
N LEU A 421 19.54 12.26 18.11
CA LEU A 421 19.07 12.79 19.37
C LEU A 421 18.61 11.68 20.34
N ALA A 422 18.09 10.58 19.80
CA ALA A 422 17.60 9.45 20.58
C ALA A 422 18.75 8.60 21.16
N ILE A 423 19.76 8.26 20.35
CA ILE A 423 20.80 7.28 20.73
C ILE A 423 22.13 7.92 21.17
N ARG A 424 22.38 9.20 20.79
CA ARG A 424 23.60 9.96 21.11
C ARG A 424 24.89 9.16 20.87
N PRO A 425 25.15 8.67 19.65
CA PRO A 425 26.31 7.84 19.33
C PRO A 425 27.60 8.66 19.34
N ALA A 426 28.76 8.00 19.23
CA ALA A 426 30.03 8.67 19.06
C ALA A 426 30.04 9.56 17.80
N LEU A 427 30.81 10.65 17.78
CA LEU A 427 30.80 11.63 16.68
C LEU A 427 31.03 11.00 15.31
N GLN A 428 31.94 10.03 15.22
CA GLN A 428 32.24 9.32 13.96
C GLN A 428 31.02 8.53 13.45
N GLU A 429 30.36 7.79 14.33
CA GLU A 429 29.13 7.05 14.01
C GLU A 429 27.98 7.99 13.68
N ALA A 430 27.87 9.12 14.39
CA ALA A 430 26.86 10.15 14.16
C ALA A 430 26.90 10.70 12.72
N VAL A 431 28.09 11.04 12.25
CA VAL A 431 28.28 11.52 10.87
C VAL A 431 27.88 10.45 9.85
N LEU A 432 28.33 9.21 10.07
CA LEU A 432 28.07 8.11 9.14
C LEU A 432 26.60 7.67 9.14
N LEU A 433 25.90 7.79 10.26
CA LEU A 433 24.48 7.52 10.38
C LEU A 433 23.60 8.52 9.57
N VAL A 434 24.13 9.71 9.28
CA VAL A 434 23.49 10.65 8.37
C VAL A 434 23.95 10.41 6.91
N VAL A 435 25.25 10.22 6.70
CA VAL A 435 25.84 10.14 5.36
C VAL A 435 25.41 8.88 4.63
N LEU A 436 25.49 7.70 5.26
CA LEU A 436 25.19 6.43 4.59
C LEU A 436 23.73 6.34 4.11
N PRO A 437 22.68 6.66 4.90
CA PRO A 437 21.31 6.65 4.41
C PRO A 437 21.07 7.65 3.28
N LEU A 438 21.69 8.82 3.30
CA LEU A 438 21.57 9.80 2.20
C LEU A 438 22.26 9.33 0.92
N LEU A 439 23.43 8.68 1.03
CA LEU A 439 24.07 8.02 -0.10
C LEU A 439 23.23 6.87 -0.66
N PHE A 440 22.58 6.13 0.20
CA PHE A 440 21.66 5.09 -0.21
C PHE A 440 20.45 5.66 -0.97
N VAL A 441 19.84 6.75 -0.53
CA VAL A 441 18.76 7.44 -1.27
C VAL A 441 19.23 7.83 -2.67
N TRP A 442 20.46 8.32 -2.79
CA TRP A 442 21.05 8.65 -4.10
C TRP A 442 21.23 7.40 -4.97
N LEU A 443 21.84 6.35 -4.42
CA LEU A 443 22.02 5.05 -5.11
C LEU A 443 20.69 4.45 -5.57
N SER A 444 19.70 4.41 -4.67
CA SER A 444 18.36 3.89 -4.95
C SER A 444 17.65 4.66 -6.07
N ALA A 445 17.75 5.99 -6.09
CA ALA A 445 17.17 6.82 -7.14
C ALA A 445 17.79 6.50 -8.51
N GLU A 446 19.10 6.38 -8.58
CA GLU A 446 19.80 6.07 -9.83
C GLU A 446 19.56 4.65 -10.32
N PHE A 447 19.52 3.68 -9.40
CA PHE A 447 19.17 2.30 -9.71
C PHE A 447 17.72 2.17 -10.18
N GLY A 448 16.78 2.82 -9.52
CA GLY A 448 15.38 2.85 -9.92
C GLY A 448 15.20 3.40 -11.32
N LEU A 449 15.82 4.54 -11.63
CA LEU A 449 15.78 5.16 -12.95
C LEU A 449 16.43 4.28 -14.03
N LEU A 450 17.56 3.65 -13.73
CA LEU A 450 18.23 2.70 -14.63
C LEU A 450 17.29 1.52 -14.98
N MET A 451 16.64 0.96 -13.98
CA MET A 451 15.72 -0.17 -14.17
C MET A 451 14.48 0.22 -14.97
N ASP A 452 13.94 1.43 -14.78
CA ASP A 452 12.82 1.94 -15.57
C ASP A 452 13.21 2.20 -17.04
N LEU A 453 14.38 2.79 -17.28
CA LEU A 453 14.92 3.00 -18.63
C LEU A 453 15.18 1.70 -19.39
N LYS A 454 15.73 0.67 -18.72
CA LYS A 454 16.01 -0.62 -19.38
C LYS A 454 14.75 -1.41 -19.71
N ARG A 455 13.65 -1.19 -18.97
CA ARG A 455 12.40 -1.91 -19.13
C ARG A 455 11.19 -0.98 -19.06
N PRO A 456 11.07 0.03 -19.95
CA PRO A 456 9.97 0.99 -19.88
C PRO A 456 8.64 0.31 -20.23
N ASN A 457 7.55 0.79 -19.61
CA ASN A 457 6.19 0.46 -20.01
C ASN A 457 5.48 1.75 -20.40
N LEU A 458 5.45 2.05 -21.68
CA LEU A 458 4.86 3.29 -22.20
C LEU A 458 3.40 3.14 -22.61
N VAL A 459 2.89 1.89 -22.67
CA VAL A 459 1.51 1.61 -23.05
C VAL A 459 0.75 1.07 -21.84
N TRP A 460 0.08 1.96 -21.13
CA TRP A 460 -0.71 1.62 -19.95
C TRP A 460 -2.03 2.37 -19.93
N THR A 461 -3.06 1.75 -19.36
CA THR A 461 -4.40 2.31 -19.20
C THR A 461 -4.64 2.80 -17.77
N ASN A 462 -3.96 2.18 -16.79
CA ASN A 462 -4.05 2.52 -15.38
C ASN A 462 -2.65 2.80 -14.81
N GLU A 463 -2.48 3.92 -14.11
CA GLU A 463 -1.22 4.31 -13.49
C GLU A 463 -0.71 3.30 -12.46
N ILE A 464 -1.60 2.62 -11.73
CA ILE A 464 -1.26 1.62 -10.72
C ILE A 464 -0.43 0.48 -11.31
N THR A 465 -0.68 0.10 -12.56
CA THR A 465 0.09 -0.95 -13.24
C THR A 465 1.54 -0.59 -13.43
N VAL A 466 1.86 0.70 -13.58
CA VAL A 466 3.22 1.21 -13.74
C VAL A 466 3.88 1.46 -12.38
N ILE A 467 3.11 1.97 -11.43
CA ILE A 467 3.60 2.39 -10.12
C ILE A 467 3.89 1.19 -9.20
N LYS A 468 3.01 0.18 -9.18
CA LYS A 468 3.07 -0.91 -8.18
C LYS A 468 3.17 -2.31 -8.78
N GLN A 469 2.50 -2.58 -9.91
CA GLN A 469 2.35 -3.94 -10.44
C GLN A 469 3.47 -4.35 -11.41
N ARG A 470 4.57 -3.59 -11.48
CA ARG A 470 5.71 -3.90 -12.36
C ARG A 470 6.79 -4.67 -11.61
N ILE A 471 7.34 -5.66 -12.29
CA ILE A 471 8.51 -6.40 -11.81
C ILE A 471 9.72 -5.48 -11.57
N THR A 472 9.81 -4.37 -12.31
CA THR A 472 10.87 -3.37 -12.16
C THR A 472 10.84 -2.72 -10.78
N VAL A 473 9.66 -2.29 -10.34
CA VAL A 473 9.45 -1.68 -9.01
C VAL A 473 9.74 -2.70 -7.91
N LEU A 474 9.22 -3.92 -8.06
CA LEU A 474 9.50 -5.02 -7.14
C LEU A 474 11.01 -5.31 -7.02
N LEU A 475 11.73 -5.37 -8.15
CA LEU A 475 13.18 -5.61 -8.14
C LEU A 475 13.95 -4.47 -7.47
N VAL A 476 13.55 -3.21 -7.66
CA VAL A 476 14.18 -2.06 -6.98
C VAL A 476 13.96 -2.13 -5.49
N MET A 477 12.74 -2.43 -5.05
CA MET A 477 12.39 -2.60 -3.64
C MET A 477 13.15 -3.76 -3.00
N LEU A 478 13.18 -4.93 -3.66
CA LEU A 478 13.93 -6.11 -3.17
C LEU A 478 15.44 -5.84 -3.10
N ALA A 479 16.01 -5.13 -4.07
CA ALA A 479 17.41 -4.73 -4.02
C ALA A 479 17.70 -3.82 -2.81
N GLY A 480 16.80 -2.91 -2.48
CA GLY A 480 16.91 -2.08 -1.28
C GLY A 480 16.80 -2.88 0.02
N TRP A 481 15.90 -3.86 0.06
CA TRP A 481 15.77 -4.76 1.20
C TRP A 481 17.00 -5.64 1.39
N LEU A 482 17.53 -6.21 0.30
CA LEU A 482 18.76 -7.00 0.33
C LEU A 482 19.96 -6.15 0.76
N TYR A 483 20.03 -4.89 0.31
CA TYR A 483 21.07 -3.96 0.74
C TYR A 483 21.00 -3.69 2.25
N ALA A 484 19.82 -3.39 2.79
CA ALA A 484 19.63 -3.18 4.22
C ALA A 484 19.92 -4.45 5.04
N ALA A 485 19.46 -5.61 4.57
CA ALA A 485 19.74 -6.89 5.19
C ALA A 485 21.25 -7.23 5.17
N ALA A 486 21.94 -6.88 4.09
CA ALA A 486 23.39 -7.08 4.00
C ALA A 486 24.15 -6.21 5.01
N ILE A 487 23.76 -4.93 5.19
CA ILE A 487 24.34 -4.07 6.24
C ILE A 487 24.16 -4.72 7.62
N ALA A 488 22.95 -5.19 7.93
CA ALA A 488 22.66 -5.79 9.22
C ALA A 488 23.39 -7.14 9.42
N ALA A 489 23.29 -8.06 8.46
CA ALA A 489 23.82 -9.40 8.58
C ALA A 489 25.36 -9.46 8.56
N LEU A 490 26.00 -8.72 7.65
CA LEU A 490 27.46 -8.71 7.57
C LEU A 490 28.12 -8.03 8.77
N TYR A 491 27.38 -7.21 9.51
CA TYR A 491 27.90 -6.66 10.77
C TYR A 491 28.23 -7.76 11.78
N PHE A 492 27.41 -8.78 11.92
CA PHE A 492 27.66 -9.90 12.83
C PHE A 492 28.83 -10.79 12.38
N VAL A 493 29.17 -10.80 11.09
CA VAL A 493 30.21 -11.67 10.53
C VAL A 493 31.58 -10.97 10.52
N VAL A 494 31.62 -9.70 10.17
CA VAL A 494 32.87 -8.95 9.94
C VAL A 494 32.85 -7.60 10.68
N GLY A 495 31.70 -6.97 10.82
CA GLY A 495 31.59 -5.60 11.32
C GLY A 495 31.90 -5.46 12.81
N ALA A 496 31.60 -6.49 13.60
CA ALA A 496 31.87 -6.50 15.04
C ALA A 496 33.38 -6.40 15.33
N ASP A 497 34.20 -7.11 14.56
CA ASP A 497 35.67 -7.10 14.71
C ASP A 497 36.29 -5.79 14.19
N MET A 498 35.71 -5.19 13.14
CA MET A 498 36.19 -3.93 12.57
C MET A 498 35.83 -2.69 13.39
N GLY A 499 34.81 -2.78 14.21
CA GLY A 499 34.17 -1.64 14.87
C GLY A 499 33.19 -0.88 13.96
N ALA A 500 32.09 -0.40 14.58
CA ALA A 500 30.94 0.16 13.85
C ALA A 500 31.30 1.35 12.94
N ALA A 501 32.18 2.25 13.37
CA ALA A 501 32.56 3.42 12.59
C ALA A 501 33.28 3.03 11.28
N TRP A 502 34.27 2.12 11.35
CA TRP A 502 34.99 1.66 10.15
C TRP A 502 34.08 0.86 9.22
N TYR A 503 33.20 0.05 9.79
CA TYR A 503 32.20 -0.70 9.04
C TYR A 503 31.25 0.21 8.26
N LEU A 504 30.64 1.21 8.93
CA LEU A 504 29.76 2.19 8.28
C LEU A 504 30.50 3.05 7.25
N LEU A 505 31.78 3.38 7.50
CA LEU A 505 32.62 4.08 6.53
C LEU A 505 32.84 3.24 5.27
N ALA A 506 33.18 1.96 5.41
CA ALA A 506 33.37 1.05 4.28
C ALA A 506 32.09 0.96 3.41
N TRP A 507 30.91 0.81 4.05
CA TRP A 507 29.63 0.83 3.36
C TRP A 507 29.36 2.19 2.69
N SER A 508 29.69 3.29 3.32
CA SER A 508 29.52 4.64 2.74
C SER A 508 30.36 4.82 1.48
N VAL A 509 31.63 4.40 1.51
CA VAL A 509 32.53 4.45 0.35
C VAL A 509 32.03 3.53 -0.78
N LEU A 510 31.63 2.29 -0.47
CA LEU A 510 31.05 1.37 -1.44
C LEU A 510 29.80 1.94 -2.10
N THR A 511 28.88 2.47 -1.29
CA THR A 511 27.61 3.07 -1.77
C THR A 511 27.87 4.28 -2.66
N ALA A 512 28.79 5.16 -2.26
CA ALA A 512 29.18 6.31 -3.05
C ALA A 512 29.82 5.91 -4.39
N ALA A 513 30.71 4.90 -4.39
CA ALA A 513 31.33 4.39 -5.60
C ALA A 513 30.27 3.82 -6.57
N LEU A 514 29.34 3.00 -6.07
CA LEU A 514 28.24 2.45 -6.88
C LEU A 514 27.34 3.56 -7.45
N ALA A 515 26.96 4.55 -6.65
CA ALA A 515 26.17 5.68 -7.10
C ALA A 515 26.89 6.47 -8.19
N VAL A 516 28.18 6.77 -8.03
CA VAL A 516 28.97 7.47 -9.07
C VAL A 516 29.05 6.66 -10.38
N LEU A 517 29.22 5.33 -10.29
CA LEU A 517 29.22 4.44 -11.47
C LEU A 517 27.88 4.45 -12.19
N LEU A 518 26.78 4.34 -11.46
CA LEU A 518 25.43 4.40 -12.04
C LEU A 518 25.15 5.77 -12.67
N ARG A 519 25.54 6.85 -12.01
CA ARG A 519 25.42 8.21 -12.55
C ARG A 519 26.18 8.40 -13.85
N ARG A 520 27.43 7.88 -13.94
CA ARG A 520 28.22 7.91 -15.19
C ARG A 520 27.50 7.14 -16.30
N TRP A 521 26.95 5.98 -15.98
CA TRP A 521 26.20 5.18 -16.93
C TRP A 521 24.92 5.89 -17.39
N LEU A 522 24.10 6.42 -16.46
CA LEU A 522 22.88 7.16 -16.77
C LEU A 522 23.17 8.38 -17.67
N ARG A 523 24.25 9.11 -17.39
CA ARG A 523 24.65 10.27 -18.17
C ARG A 523 25.05 9.91 -19.60
N ARG A 524 25.76 8.80 -19.81
CA ARG A 524 26.27 8.37 -21.12
C ARG A 524 25.26 7.50 -21.88
N SER A 525 24.97 6.34 -21.32
CA SER A 525 24.15 5.31 -21.96
C SER A 525 22.65 5.50 -21.72
N GLY A 526 22.25 5.94 -20.53
CA GLY A 526 20.86 6.21 -20.19
C GLY A 526 20.26 7.34 -21.02
N SER A 527 21.03 8.41 -21.26
CA SER A 527 20.61 9.53 -22.12
C SER A 527 20.41 9.09 -23.58
N ARG A 528 21.27 8.22 -24.11
CA ARG A 528 21.10 7.65 -25.46
C ARG A 528 19.88 6.73 -25.52
N LEU A 529 19.67 5.95 -24.48
CA LEU A 529 18.54 5.02 -24.41
C LEU A 529 17.21 5.77 -24.35
N LEU A 530 17.11 6.85 -23.55
CA LEU A 530 15.93 7.70 -23.50
C LEU A 530 15.57 8.24 -24.90
N GLY A 531 16.53 8.70 -25.68
CA GLY A 531 16.29 9.21 -27.03
C GLY A 531 15.80 8.15 -28.04
N ARG A 532 15.96 6.86 -27.74
CA ARG A 532 15.52 5.74 -28.59
C ARG A 532 14.15 5.16 -28.20
N LEU A 533 13.54 5.64 -27.13
CA LEU A 533 12.27 5.12 -26.63
C LEU A 533 11.03 5.74 -27.30
N ALA A 534 11.21 6.72 -28.20
CA ALA A 534 10.13 7.37 -28.97
C ALA A 534 9.84 6.66 -30.28
#